data_9df4d7865cf798a7a874238d30102501
#
_entry.id   9df4d7865cf798a7a874238d30102501
#
_cell.length_a   1.000
_cell.length_b   1.000
_cell.length_c   1.000
_cell.angle_alpha   90.00
_cell.angle_beta   90.00
_cell.angle_gamma   90.00
#
_symmetry.space_group_name_H-M   'P 1'
#
loop_
_entity.id
_entity.type
_entity.pdbx_description
1 polymer ?
#
loop_
_entity_poly.entity_id
_entity_poly.type
_entity_poly.pdbx_seq_one_letter_code
_entity_poly.pdbx_strand_id
1 'polypeptide(L)'
;MSSTAQQTSGDELRADLVFEGGGVKGIGLAGAYRELSDRGYRAECVAGTSAGAITAALVAAGYSGAEVEEIVLRQMHFPDFEDPSFFDHFGRAGQAVEFLKRRGMHSGDYFLNWMRKLLAAKGKVKFGDLRNPAGSDDSRTYRLQVIASDLTAQSMLVLPQDAAQLGIDDPDELEIAEAVRMSMSIPIFFEPVQFKNPKTGDEHMIVDGGLLSNYPIWLFDAPGGAKPQFPTFGMLLVAPGQQAPLLPKPAPDAQLPEVGSDIDFLKVIVETMAEAHDRFYVEQANYARTIPIPTLGVKTTQFDISPEQSQALFDSGKAAAAQFLDTWDFQAYKDKFRTGASPSRRDTVVKRS
;
A
#
# COMPACT_ATOMS: atom_id res chain seq x y z
N MET A 1 24.04 20.95 28.50
CA MET A 1 22.81 21.75 28.72
C MET A 1 21.81 21.29 27.71
N SER A 2 20.91 20.45 28.14
CA SER A 2 19.86 19.85 27.29
C SER A 2 18.83 20.88 26.96
N SER A 3 18.72 21.26 25.70
CA SER A 3 17.57 22.01 25.19
C SER A 3 16.45 21.03 24.90
N THR A 4 15.62 20.79 25.88
CA THR A 4 14.31 20.18 25.70
C THR A 4 13.43 21.21 24.99
N ALA A 5 13.23 21.03 23.68
CA ALA A 5 12.22 21.77 22.95
C ALA A 5 10.86 21.45 23.59
N GLN A 6 10.27 22.43 24.27
CA GLN A 6 8.92 22.40 24.77
C GLN A 6 7.95 22.22 23.59
N GLN A 7 7.46 20.99 23.39
CA GLN A 7 6.20 20.79 22.68
C GLN A 7 5.10 21.40 23.53
N THR A 8 4.47 22.44 22.98
CA THR A 8 3.28 23.06 23.55
C THR A 8 2.19 22.01 23.68
N SER A 9 1.77 21.79 24.91
CA SER A 9 0.65 20.91 25.28
C SER A 9 -0.63 21.39 24.59
N GLY A 10 -1.10 20.65 23.56
CA GLY A 10 -2.41 20.91 22.95
C GLY A 10 -2.57 20.49 21.48
N ASP A 11 -1.52 20.44 20.70
CA ASP A 11 -1.65 20.03 19.29
C ASP A 11 -1.56 18.50 19.17
N GLU A 12 -2.64 17.86 18.74
CA GLU A 12 -2.63 16.45 18.34
C GLU A 12 -1.53 16.20 17.28
N LEU A 13 -0.71 15.16 17.48
CA LEU A 13 0.27 14.76 16.49
C LEU A 13 -0.47 14.18 15.27
N ARG A 14 -0.48 14.89 14.16
CA ARG A 14 -1.19 14.53 12.93
C ARG A 14 -0.20 14.22 11.84
N ALA A 15 -0.51 13.22 11.02
CA ALA A 15 0.29 12.86 9.84
C ALA A 15 -0.59 12.24 8.74
N ASP A 16 -0.20 12.44 7.48
CA ASP A 16 -0.63 11.57 6.41
C ASP A 16 0.27 10.33 6.37
N LEU A 17 -0.29 9.16 6.09
CA LEU A 17 0.46 7.90 6.07
C LEU A 17 0.37 7.24 4.70
N VAL A 18 1.50 6.77 4.18
CA VAL A 18 1.58 6.05 2.90
C VAL A 18 2.24 4.70 3.11
N PHE A 19 1.54 3.64 2.74
CA PHE A 19 1.96 2.26 2.93
C PHE A 19 2.32 1.62 1.58
N GLU A 20 3.57 1.14 1.46
CA GLU A 20 4.04 0.44 0.27
C GLU A 20 3.33 -0.91 0.09
N GLY A 21 3.22 -1.38 -1.16
CA GLY A 21 2.81 -2.75 -1.46
C GLY A 21 3.91 -3.76 -1.14
N GLY A 22 3.55 -4.97 -0.75
CA GLY A 22 4.59 -5.96 -0.42
C GLY A 22 4.11 -7.36 -0.06
N GLY A 23 2.86 -7.71 -0.29
CA GLY A 23 2.30 -9.01 0.07
C GLY A 23 2.51 -9.34 1.54
N VAL A 24 3.01 -10.54 1.84
CA VAL A 24 3.26 -10.99 3.23
C VAL A 24 4.17 -10.06 4.02
N LYS A 25 5.13 -9.41 3.37
CA LYS A 25 6.02 -8.42 4.01
C LYS A 25 5.26 -7.25 4.63
N GLY A 26 4.03 -6.99 4.19
CA GLY A 26 3.15 -5.95 4.71
C GLY A 26 2.84 -6.03 6.22
N ILE A 27 3.10 -7.17 6.86
CA ILE A 27 3.05 -7.31 8.32
C ILE A 27 3.91 -6.25 9.01
N GLY A 28 5.08 -5.92 8.45
CA GLY A 28 5.96 -4.87 8.97
C GLY A 28 5.34 -3.48 8.92
N LEU A 29 4.48 -3.20 7.93
CA LEU A 29 3.74 -1.93 7.84
C LEU A 29 2.80 -1.73 9.04
N ALA A 30 2.12 -2.81 9.45
CA ALA A 30 1.26 -2.80 10.64
C ALA A 30 2.06 -2.54 11.91
N GLY A 31 3.28 -3.10 12.02
CA GLY A 31 4.21 -2.83 13.12
C GLY A 31 4.62 -1.36 13.19
N ALA A 32 4.94 -0.75 12.05
CA ALA A 32 5.26 0.68 11.99
C ALA A 32 4.06 1.56 12.38
N TYR A 33 2.87 1.22 11.90
CA TYR A 33 1.64 1.94 12.30
C TYR A 33 1.37 1.79 13.80
N ARG A 34 1.63 0.59 14.39
CA ARG A 34 1.50 0.39 15.83
C ARG A 34 2.34 1.40 16.61
N GLU A 35 3.61 1.59 16.25
CA GLU A 35 4.49 2.55 16.93
C GLU A 35 4.01 3.99 16.77
N LEU A 36 3.59 4.39 15.55
CA LEU A 36 3.01 5.72 15.31
C LEU A 36 1.78 5.95 16.22
N SER A 37 0.90 4.97 16.31
CA SER A 37 -0.29 5.00 17.17
C SER A 37 0.07 5.09 18.65
N ASP A 38 1.05 4.30 19.13
CA ASP A 38 1.52 4.31 20.52
C ASP A 38 2.16 5.64 20.91
N ARG A 39 2.79 6.35 19.93
CA ARG A 39 3.33 7.71 20.12
C ARG A 39 2.29 8.82 20.00
N GLY A 40 1.03 8.47 19.78
CA GLY A 40 -0.08 9.42 19.71
C GLY A 40 -0.26 10.10 18.36
N TYR A 41 0.37 9.61 17.29
CA TYR A 41 0.09 10.11 15.94
C TYR A 41 -1.29 9.67 15.48
N ARG A 42 -2.06 10.64 14.99
CA ARG A 42 -3.34 10.44 14.34
C ARG A 42 -3.19 10.55 12.84
N ALA A 43 -3.64 9.54 12.12
CA ALA A 43 -3.68 9.56 10.67
C ALA A 43 -4.79 10.50 10.16
N GLU A 44 -4.43 11.46 9.32
CA GLU A 44 -5.38 12.36 8.66
C GLU A 44 -5.90 11.74 7.36
N CYS A 45 -5.00 11.52 6.42
CA CYS A 45 -5.27 10.79 5.21
C CYS A 45 -4.28 9.63 5.09
N VAL A 46 -4.72 8.56 4.49
CA VAL A 46 -3.89 7.37 4.31
C VAL A 46 -3.97 6.87 2.87
N ALA A 47 -2.85 6.38 2.37
CA ALA A 47 -2.79 5.77 1.05
C ALA A 47 -2.02 4.45 1.11
N GLY A 48 -2.35 3.54 0.22
CA GLY A 48 -1.62 2.29 0.13
C GLY A 48 -1.82 1.56 -1.19
N THR A 49 -0.89 0.65 -1.45
CA THR A 49 -0.90 -0.25 -2.59
C THR A 49 -0.84 -1.69 -2.09
N SER A 50 -1.62 -2.60 -2.67
CA SER A 50 -1.55 -4.04 -2.32
C SER A 50 -1.71 -4.29 -0.81
N ALA A 51 -0.79 -4.99 -0.17
CA ALA A 51 -0.78 -5.18 1.29
C ALA A 51 -0.82 -3.86 2.06
N GLY A 52 -0.22 -2.79 1.51
CA GLY A 52 -0.31 -1.45 2.07
C GLY A 52 -1.72 -0.88 2.01
N ALA A 53 -2.51 -1.21 0.98
CA ALA A 53 -3.91 -0.80 0.89
C ALA A 53 -4.78 -1.48 1.98
N ILE A 54 -4.46 -2.71 2.37
CA ILE A 54 -5.11 -3.40 3.49
C ILE A 54 -4.90 -2.60 4.79
N THR A 55 -3.63 -2.31 5.11
CA THR A 55 -3.28 -1.54 6.32
C THR A 55 -3.90 -0.14 6.27
N ALA A 56 -3.81 0.55 5.12
CA ALA A 56 -4.40 1.87 4.93
C ALA A 56 -5.94 1.86 5.16
N ALA A 57 -6.65 0.86 4.63
CA ALA A 57 -8.09 0.74 4.80
C ALA A 57 -8.49 0.51 6.26
N LEU A 58 -7.75 -0.33 6.99
CA LEU A 58 -7.98 -0.53 8.43
C LEU A 58 -7.77 0.76 9.22
N VAL A 59 -6.68 1.49 8.95
CA VAL A 59 -6.37 2.77 9.58
C VAL A 59 -7.44 3.81 9.27
N ALA A 60 -7.85 3.94 8.01
CA ALA A 60 -8.90 4.87 7.59
C ALA A 60 -10.26 4.55 8.24
N ALA A 61 -10.55 3.26 8.43
CA ALA A 61 -11.76 2.80 9.11
C ALA A 61 -11.76 3.10 10.62
N GLY A 62 -10.62 3.52 11.18
CA GLY A 62 -10.50 3.88 12.59
C GLY A 62 -10.05 2.74 13.51
N TYR A 63 -9.39 1.73 12.96
CA TYR A 63 -8.70 0.73 13.76
C TYR A 63 -7.46 1.33 14.41
N SER A 64 -7.33 1.15 15.73
CA SER A 64 -6.13 1.52 16.49
C SER A 64 -4.95 0.62 16.12
N GLY A 65 -3.73 1.05 16.45
CA GLY A 65 -2.53 0.23 16.24
C GLY A 65 -2.61 -1.14 16.91
N ALA A 66 -3.24 -1.24 18.11
CA ALA A 66 -3.44 -2.51 18.81
C ALA A 66 -4.45 -3.43 18.10
N GLU A 67 -5.53 -2.86 17.55
CA GLU A 67 -6.50 -3.63 16.80
C GLU A 67 -5.91 -4.11 15.45
N VAL A 68 -5.11 -3.29 14.77
CA VAL A 68 -4.42 -3.69 13.54
C VAL A 68 -3.41 -4.80 13.81
N GLU A 69 -2.65 -4.74 14.92
CA GLU A 69 -1.76 -5.81 15.37
C GLU A 69 -2.51 -7.13 15.54
N GLU A 70 -3.63 -7.11 16.28
CA GLU A 70 -4.46 -8.30 16.50
C GLU A 70 -5.00 -8.88 15.19
N ILE A 71 -5.46 -8.04 14.28
CA ILE A 71 -5.95 -8.47 12.97
C ILE A 71 -4.84 -9.13 12.18
N VAL A 72 -3.68 -8.47 12.06
CA VAL A 72 -2.59 -8.92 11.17
C VAL A 72 -1.88 -10.15 11.71
N LEU A 73 -1.67 -10.25 13.03
CA LEU A 73 -0.95 -11.37 13.63
C LEU A 73 -1.84 -12.57 14.00
N ARG A 74 -3.16 -12.37 14.20
CA ARG A 74 -4.05 -13.39 14.74
C ARG A 74 -5.22 -13.77 13.86
N GLN A 75 -5.70 -12.84 13.02
CA GLN A 75 -6.89 -13.05 12.21
C GLN A 75 -6.58 -13.17 10.72
N MET A 76 -5.45 -12.58 10.26
CA MET A 76 -5.01 -12.71 8.88
C MET A 76 -4.23 -14.02 8.72
N HIS A 77 -4.89 -15.01 8.16
CA HIS A 77 -4.28 -16.29 7.86
C HIS A 77 -3.97 -16.37 6.37
N PHE A 78 -2.73 -16.13 6.01
CA PHE A 78 -2.33 -16.05 4.60
C PHE A 78 -2.66 -17.28 3.76
N PRO A 79 -2.54 -18.53 4.25
CA PRO A 79 -2.97 -19.71 3.51
C PRO A 79 -4.46 -19.71 3.12
N ASP A 80 -5.33 -19.00 3.88
CA ASP A 80 -6.75 -18.91 3.53
C ASP A 80 -7.01 -18.02 2.31
N PHE A 81 -6.03 -17.19 1.93
CA PHE A 81 -6.08 -16.39 0.69
C PHE A 81 -5.70 -17.21 -0.54
N GLU A 82 -5.03 -18.34 -0.34
CA GLU A 82 -4.81 -19.38 -1.34
C GLU A 82 -6.07 -20.25 -1.39
N ASP A 83 -6.99 -19.96 -2.33
CA ASP A 83 -8.25 -20.67 -2.45
C ASP A 83 -8.00 -22.17 -2.74
N PRO A 84 -8.24 -23.10 -1.79
CA PRO A 84 -7.87 -24.51 -1.97
C PRO A 84 -8.66 -25.21 -3.07
N SER A 85 -9.76 -24.64 -3.51
CA SER A 85 -10.65 -25.23 -4.52
C SER A 85 -10.00 -25.39 -5.90
N PHE A 86 -8.92 -24.67 -6.17
CA PHE A 86 -8.26 -24.71 -7.47
C PHE A 86 -7.33 -25.92 -7.65
N PHE A 87 -6.62 -26.33 -6.60
CA PHE A 87 -5.62 -27.39 -6.69
C PHE A 87 -6.19 -28.81 -6.58
N ASP A 88 -7.33 -28.97 -5.91
CA ASP A 88 -7.89 -30.28 -5.60
C ASP A 88 -8.66 -30.92 -6.76
N HIS A 89 -9.05 -30.16 -7.79
CA HIS A 89 -9.97 -30.66 -8.83
C HIS A 89 -9.33 -30.92 -10.20
N PHE A 90 -8.10 -30.46 -10.45
CA PHE A 90 -7.51 -30.58 -11.79
C PHE A 90 -6.06 -31.08 -11.76
N GLY A 91 -5.77 -32.19 -12.47
CA GLY A 91 -4.39 -32.61 -12.75
C GLY A 91 -3.60 -31.51 -13.51
N ARG A 92 -2.25 -31.60 -13.53
CA ARG A 92 -1.33 -30.56 -14.07
C ARG A 92 -1.73 -29.95 -15.43
N ALA A 93 -2.32 -30.73 -16.33
CA ALA A 93 -2.77 -30.25 -17.65
C ALA A 93 -4.05 -29.37 -17.55
N GLY A 94 -4.96 -29.74 -16.64
CA GLY A 94 -6.18 -28.94 -16.39
C GLY A 94 -5.90 -27.62 -15.69
N GLN A 95 -4.91 -27.59 -14.81
CA GLN A 95 -4.46 -26.37 -14.12
C GLN A 95 -3.94 -25.32 -15.09
N ALA A 96 -3.16 -25.71 -16.11
CA ALA A 96 -2.65 -24.78 -17.12
C ALA A 96 -3.77 -24.17 -17.97
N VAL A 97 -4.78 -24.95 -18.33
CA VAL A 97 -5.94 -24.47 -19.13
C VAL A 97 -6.81 -23.53 -18.30
N GLU A 98 -7.06 -23.84 -17.03
CA GLU A 98 -7.86 -23.01 -16.14
C GLU A 98 -7.12 -21.71 -15.79
N PHE A 99 -5.82 -21.78 -15.53
CA PHE A 99 -4.98 -20.60 -15.37
C PHE A 99 -5.04 -19.65 -16.58
N LEU A 100 -4.96 -20.19 -17.80
CA LEU A 100 -5.07 -19.40 -19.02
C LEU A 100 -6.44 -18.74 -19.18
N LYS A 101 -7.51 -19.35 -18.67
CA LYS A 101 -8.86 -18.79 -18.69
C LYS A 101 -9.05 -17.70 -17.63
N ARG A 102 -8.63 -17.97 -16.40
CA ARG A 102 -8.85 -17.09 -15.24
C ARG A 102 -7.76 -16.04 -15.04
N ARG A 103 -6.57 -16.27 -15.62
CA ARG A 103 -5.38 -15.40 -15.53
C ARG A 103 -4.85 -15.22 -14.10
N GLY A 104 -5.22 -16.09 -13.18
CA GLY A 104 -4.78 -16.11 -11.78
C GLY A 104 -5.03 -17.48 -11.14
N MET A 105 -4.34 -17.75 -10.04
CA MET A 105 -4.45 -19.03 -9.31
C MET A 105 -5.56 -19.01 -8.25
N HIS A 106 -5.91 -17.82 -7.73
CA HIS A 106 -6.86 -17.65 -6.62
C HIS A 106 -7.90 -16.60 -6.95
N SER A 107 -9.19 -16.84 -6.64
CA SER A 107 -10.30 -15.92 -6.95
C SER A 107 -10.24 -14.61 -6.15
N GLY A 108 -9.71 -14.67 -4.92
CA GLY A 108 -9.68 -13.57 -3.98
C GLY A 108 -11.03 -13.23 -3.32
N ASP A 109 -12.04 -14.07 -3.49
CA ASP A 109 -13.37 -13.87 -2.88
C ASP A 109 -13.32 -14.00 -1.36
N TYR A 110 -12.50 -14.92 -0.84
CA TYR A 110 -12.28 -15.03 0.60
C TYR A 110 -11.76 -13.72 1.17
N PHE A 111 -10.73 -13.14 0.55
CA PHE A 111 -10.17 -11.86 0.95
C PHE A 111 -11.20 -10.73 0.91
N LEU A 112 -11.95 -10.62 -0.18
CA LEU A 112 -12.98 -9.59 -0.34
C LEU A 112 -14.02 -9.67 0.79
N ASN A 113 -14.52 -10.87 1.08
CA ASN A 113 -15.49 -11.09 2.15
C ASN A 113 -14.91 -10.83 3.55
N TRP A 114 -13.65 -11.18 3.77
CA TRP A 114 -12.94 -10.88 5.01
C TRP A 114 -12.80 -9.38 5.24
N MET A 115 -12.35 -8.64 4.21
CA MET A 115 -12.23 -7.18 4.27
C MET A 115 -13.58 -6.49 4.50
N ARG A 116 -14.65 -6.96 3.82
CA ARG A 116 -16.03 -6.46 4.04
C ARG A 116 -16.45 -6.56 5.50
N LYS A 117 -16.18 -7.70 6.14
CA LYS A 117 -16.52 -7.91 7.57
C LYS A 117 -15.78 -6.93 8.47
N LEU A 118 -14.48 -6.73 8.25
CA LEU A 118 -13.70 -5.80 9.05
C LEU A 118 -14.19 -4.36 8.87
N LEU A 119 -14.36 -3.90 7.65
CA LEU A 119 -14.82 -2.54 7.38
C LEU A 119 -16.23 -2.31 7.94
N ALA A 120 -17.15 -3.25 7.75
CA ALA A 120 -18.52 -3.17 8.29
C ALA A 120 -18.54 -3.13 9.82
N ALA A 121 -17.60 -3.82 10.52
CA ALA A 121 -17.49 -3.75 11.97
C ALA A 121 -17.20 -2.34 12.51
N LYS A 122 -16.62 -1.47 11.67
CA LYS A 122 -16.40 -0.04 11.96
C LYS A 122 -17.44 0.88 11.31
N GLY A 123 -18.48 0.32 10.67
CA GLY A 123 -19.49 1.08 9.95
C GLY A 123 -18.94 1.80 8.72
N LYS A 124 -17.91 1.23 8.09
CA LYS A 124 -17.26 1.78 6.89
C LYS A 124 -17.41 0.78 5.75
N VAL A 125 -18.26 1.09 4.77
CA VAL A 125 -18.54 0.21 3.63
C VAL A 125 -18.13 0.87 2.32
N LYS A 126 -18.54 2.11 2.13
CA LYS A 126 -18.29 2.89 0.92
C LYS A 126 -17.33 4.03 1.19
N PHE A 127 -16.70 4.56 0.14
CA PHE A 127 -15.81 5.72 0.30
C PHE A 127 -16.53 6.95 0.85
N GLY A 128 -17.82 7.10 0.63
CA GLY A 128 -18.65 8.13 1.27
C GLY A 128 -18.56 8.13 2.80
N ASP A 129 -18.38 6.94 3.42
CA ASP A 129 -18.18 6.82 4.87
C ASP A 129 -16.81 7.32 5.35
N LEU A 130 -15.89 7.55 4.41
CA LEU A 130 -14.52 8.01 4.66
C LEU A 130 -14.28 9.43 4.13
N ARG A 131 -15.32 10.20 3.84
CA ARG A 131 -15.16 11.62 3.49
C ARG A 131 -14.41 12.37 4.59
N ASN A 132 -13.47 13.21 4.19
CA ASN A 132 -12.71 14.07 5.08
C ASN A 132 -13.26 15.50 5.03
N PRO A 133 -14.06 15.96 6.00
CA PRO A 133 -14.63 17.30 6.00
C PRO A 133 -13.59 18.42 6.03
N ALA A 134 -12.38 18.12 6.52
CA ALA A 134 -11.25 19.04 6.58
C ALA A 134 -10.36 18.98 5.33
N GLY A 135 -10.71 18.15 4.35
CA GLY A 135 -9.95 17.97 3.13
C GLY A 135 -9.87 19.27 2.32
N SER A 136 -8.66 19.73 2.07
CA SER A 136 -8.39 21.03 1.43
C SER A 136 -8.18 20.92 -0.09
N ASP A 137 -8.05 19.72 -0.61
CA ASP A 137 -7.79 19.43 -2.02
C ASP A 137 -8.27 18.01 -2.39
N ASP A 138 -8.27 17.70 -3.69
CA ASP A 138 -8.79 16.44 -4.23
C ASP A 138 -8.15 15.19 -3.59
N SER A 139 -6.85 15.23 -3.26
CA SER A 139 -6.18 14.09 -2.60
C SER A 139 -6.59 13.88 -1.15
N ARG A 140 -7.26 14.85 -0.54
CA ARG A 140 -7.71 14.81 0.85
C ARG A 140 -9.22 14.84 1.01
N THR A 141 -9.97 14.80 -0.08
CA THR A 141 -11.44 14.66 -0.05
C THR A 141 -11.88 13.40 0.68
N TYR A 142 -11.11 12.33 0.57
CA TYR A 142 -11.32 11.08 1.29
C TYR A 142 -10.13 10.77 2.18
N ARG A 143 -10.40 10.14 3.32
CA ARG A 143 -9.35 9.70 4.25
C ARG A 143 -8.51 8.55 3.70
N LEU A 144 -9.01 7.80 2.71
CA LEU A 144 -8.34 6.67 2.09
C LEU A 144 -8.12 6.90 0.60
N GLN A 145 -6.93 6.55 0.13
CA GLN A 145 -6.55 6.45 -1.26
C GLN A 145 -5.98 5.06 -1.54
N VAL A 146 -6.46 4.40 -2.57
CA VAL A 146 -6.02 3.04 -2.95
C VAL A 146 -5.51 3.06 -4.38
N ILE A 147 -4.31 2.52 -4.60
CA ILE A 147 -3.72 2.44 -5.94
C ILE A 147 -4.05 1.10 -6.58
N ALA A 148 -4.55 1.12 -7.81
CA ALA A 148 -4.75 -0.06 -8.65
C ALA A 148 -4.20 0.20 -10.06
N SER A 149 -4.07 -0.84 -10.87
CA SER A 149 -3.62 -0.75 -12.26
C SER A 149 -4.68 -1.31 -13.19
N ASP A 150 -5.15 -0.50 -14.13
CA ASP A 150 -6.07 -0.93 -15.18
C ASP A 150 -5.28 -1.34 -16.43
N LEU A 151 -5.23 -2.64 -16.71
CA LEU A 151 -4.53 -3.18 -17.87
C LEU A 151 -5.24 -2.85 -19.20
N THR A 152 -6.56 -2.69 -19.16
CA THR A 152 -7.36 -2.37 -20.34
C THR A 152 -7.12 -0.93 -20.77
N ALA A 153 -7.17 0.00 -19.84
CA ALA A 153 -6.90 1.42 -20.09
C ALA A 153 -5.40 1.75 -20.10
N GLN A 154 -4.53 0.81 -19.68
CA GLN A 154 -3.09 1.02 -19.52
C GLN A 154 -2.77 2.20 -18.60
N SER A 155 -3.52 2.35 -17.51
CA SER A 155 -3.45 3.49 -16.61
C SER A 155 -3.43 3.08 -15.16
N MET A 156 -2.83 3.94 -14.33
CA MET A 156 -2.93 3.85 -12.88
C MET A 156 -4.28 4.44 -12.44
N LEU A 157 -4.92 3.79 -11.48
CA LEU A 157 -6.11 4.28 -10.80
C LEU A 157 -5.76 4.70 -9.38
N VAL A 158 -6.10 5.93 -9.01
CA VAL A 158 -6.10 6.42 -7.64
C VAL A 158 -7.56 6.43 -7.15
N LEU A 159 -7.96 5.37 -6.47
CA LEU A 159 -9.33 5.23 -5.99
C LEU A 159 -9.51 5.93 -4.63
N PRO A 160 -10.62 6.68 -4.43
CA PRO A 160 -11.80 6.76 -5.29
C PRO A 160 -11.78 7.87 -6.35
N GLN A 161 -10.74 8.76 -6.42
CA GLN A 161 -10.76 9.91 -7.33
C GLN A 161 -10.99 9.51 -8.80
N ASP A 162 -10.38 8.40 -9.22
CA ASP A 162 -10.46 7.92 -10.61
C ASP A 162 -11.67 6.99 -10.85
N ALA A 163 -12.63 6.92 -9.94
CA ALA A 163 -13.83 6.08 -10.07
C ALA A 163 -14.62 6.38 -11.36
N ALA A 164 -14.59 7.63 -11.82
CA ALA A 164 -15.23 8.03 -13.07
C ALA A 164 -14.66 7.31 -14.30
N GLN A 165 -13.39 6.90 -14.32
CA GLN A 165 -12.77 6.11 -15.38
C GLN A 165 -13.41 4.71 -15.46
N LEU A 166 -13.91 4.20 -14.36
CA LEU A 166 -14.67 2.94 -14.28
C LEU A 166 -16.18 3.13 -14.53
N GLY A 167 -16.62 4.35 -14.87
CA GLY A 167 -18.02 4.67 -15.10
C GLY A 167 -18.85 4.88 -13.82
N ILE A 168 -18.20 5.03 -12.68
CA ILE A 168 -18.84 5.33 -11.40
C ILE A 168 -18.87 6.86 -11.24
N ASP A 169 -20.06 7.47 -11.36
CA ASP A 169 -20.23 8.93 -11.32
C ASP A 169 -20.01 9.51 -9.94
N ASP A 170 -20.47 8.81 -8.92
CA ASP A 170 -20.31 9.24 -7.54
C ASP A 170 -19.26 8.36 -6.86
N PRO A 171 -18.06 8.90 -6.62
CA PRO A 171 -17.00 8.17 -5.93
C PRO A 171 -17.40 7.69 -4.53
N ASP A 172 -18.39 8.34 -3.89
CA ASP A 172 -18.91 7.92 -2.58
C ASP A 172 -19.53 6.53 -2.61
N GLU A 173 -20.05 6.12 -3.76
CA GLU A 173 -20.73 4.82 -3.93
C GLU A 173 -19.76 3.64 -4.12
N LEU A 174 -18.48 3.91 -4.43
CA LEU A 174 -17.48 2.85 -4.57
C LEU A 174 -17.26 2.13 -3.24
N GLU A 175 -17.32 0.79 -3.27
CA GLU A 175 -17.08 -0.04 -2.10
C GLU A 175 -15.59 -0.06 -1.75
N ILE A 176 -15.24 0.20 -0.48
CA ILE A 176 -13.85 0.23 -0.02
C ILE A 176 -13.19 -1.15 -0.20
N ALA A 177 -13.90 -2.22 0.17
CA ALA A 177 -13.35 -3.58 0.07
C ALA A 177 -13.06 -3.99 -1.39
N GLU A 178 -13.88 -3.56 -2.35
CA GLU A 178 -13.64 -3.79 -3.77
C GLU A 178 -12.39 -3.06 -4.26
N ALA A 179 -12.22 -1.79 -3.89
CA ALA A 179 -11.01 -1.04 -4.24
C ALA A 179 -9.74 -1.70 -3.67
N VAL A 180 -9.79 -2.16 -2.42
CA VAL A 180 -8.67 -2.89 -1.80
C VAL A 180 -8.44 -4.23 -2.52
N ARG A 181 -9.51 -4.95 -2.90
CA ARG A 181 -9.41 -6.19 -3.70
C ARG A 181 -8.77 -5.94 -5.07
N MET A 182 -9.14 -4.86 -5.75
CA MET A 182 -8.49 -4.43 -7.00
C MET A 182 -6.99 -4.23 -6.78
N SER A 183 -6.64 -3.48 -5.75
CA SER A 183 -5.25 -3.13 -5.41
C SER A 183 -4.37 -4.32 -5.04
N MET A 184 -4.93 -5.38 -4.47
CA MET A 184 -4.18 -6.56 -4.03
C MET A 184 -4.21 -7.70 -5.05
N SER A 185 -4.75 -7.50 -6.25
CA SER A 185 -4.83 -8.50 -7.32
C SER A 185 -3.47 -8.71 -7.99
N ILE A 186 -2.51 -9.28 -7.25
CA ILE A 186 -1.17 -9.57 -7.78
C ILE A 186 -1.30 -10.48 -9.00
N PRO A 187 -0.82 -10.04 -10.19
CA PRO A 187 -0.94 -10.83 -11.41
C PRO A 187 -0.34 -12.22 -11.25
N ILE A 188 -0.94 -13.22 -11.89
CA ILE A 188 -0.61 -14.64 -11.81
C ILE A 188 -1.09 -15.29 -10.50
N PHE A 189 -0.98 -14.58 -9.37
CA PHE A 189 -1.37 -15.09 -8.06
C PHE A 189 -2.88 -15.02 -7.86
N PHE A 190 -3.45 -13.82 -8.02
CA PHE A 190 -4.90 -13.61 -7.96
C PHE A 190 -5.50 -13.38 -9.34
N GLU A 191 -6.76 -13.79 -9.51
CA GLU A 191 -7.53 -13.42 -10.68
C GLU A 191 -7.65 -11.88 -10.75
N PRO A 192 -7.41 -11.27 -11.94
CA PRO A 192 -7.70 -9.85 -12.13
C PRO A 192 -9.17 -9.56 -11.82
N VAL A 193 -9.44 -8.40 -11.25
CA VAL A 193 -10.83 -7.95 -11.09
C VAL A 193 -11.37 -7.54 -12.47
N GLN A 194 -12.39 -8.27 -12.94
CA GLN A 194 -13.13 -7.89 -14.15
C GLN A 194 -14.21 -6.90 -13.76
N PHE A 195 -14.01 -5.64 -14.10
CA PHE A 195 -14.98 -4.59 -13.78
C PHE A 195 -15.69 -4.14 -15.06
N LYS A 196 -17.00 -4.31 -15.10
CA LYS A 196 -17.80 -3.86 -16.23
C LYS A 196 -18.28 -2.43 -16.00
N ASN A 197 -17.85 -1.51 -16.87
CA ASN A 197 -18.27 -0.13 -16.84
C ASN A 197 -19.81 -0.04 -17.05
N PRO A 198 -20.57 0.47 -16.05
CA PRO A 198 -22.02 0.48 -16.13
C PRO A 198 -22.58 1.40 -17.22
N LYS A 199 -21.78 2.34 -17.72
CA LYS A 199 -22.20 3.32 -18.73
C LYS A 199 -21.93 2.86 -20.15
N THR A 200 -20.73 2.35 -20.41
CA THR A 200 -20.27 1.98 -21.74
C THR A 200 -20.42 0.51 -22.03
N GLY A 201 -20.46 -0.33 -20.97
CA GLY A 201 -20.45 -1.79 -21.08
C GLY A 201 -19.06 -2.37 -21.31
N ASP A 202 -18.01 -1.53 -21.39
CA ASP A 202 -16.63 -1.98 -21.54
C ASP A 202 -16.16 -2.76 -20.32
N GLU A 203 -15.31 -3.74 -20.55
CA GLU A 203 -14.71 -4.56 -19.49
C GLU A 203 -13.31 -4.05 -19.17
N HIS A 204 -13.10 -3.62 -17.93
CA HIS A 204 -11.81 -3.25 -17.37
C HIS A 204 -11.19 -4.43 -16.66
N MET A 205 -9.93 -4.70 -16.92
CA MET A 205 -9.14 -5.71 -16.24
C MET A 205 -8.20 -5.03 -15.26
N ILE A 206 -8.54 -5.12 -13.97
CA ILE A 206 -7.83 -4.40 -12.91
C ILE A 206 -6.97 -5.37 -12.11
N VAL A 207 -5.71 -4.98 -11.91
CA VAL A 207 -4.71 -5.74 -11.16
C VAL A 207 -4.05 -4.87 -10.08
N ASP A 208 -3.12 -5.48 -9.34
CA ASP A 208 -2.37 -4.85 -8.26
C ASP A 208 -1.74 -3.51 -8.70
N GLY A 209 -1.90 -2.51 -7.83
CA GLY A 209 -1.36 -1.18 -8.07
C GLY A 209 0.15 -1.13 -8.14
N GLY A 210 0.85 -2.09 -7.52
CA GLY A 210 2.31 -2.20 -7.51
C GLY A 210 2.93 -2.31 -8.90
N LEU A 211 2.13 -2.69 -9.91
CA LEU A 211 2.58 -2.72 -11.29
C LEU A 211 2.97 -1.31 -11.81
N LEU A 212 2.27 -0.26 -11.39
CA LEU A 212 2.46 1.12 -11.85
C LEU A 212 2.92 2.09 -10.77
N SER A 213 2.51 1.90 -9.50
CA SER A 213 2.99 2.67 -8.36
C SER A 213 2.85 1.87 -7.06
N ASN A 214 3.97 1.36 -6.56
CA ASN A 214 4.00 0.54 -5.36
C ASN A 214 4.14 1.36 -4.06
N TYR A 215 4.70 2.58 -4.17
CA TYR A 215 4.96 3.47 -3.05
C TYR A 215 4.57 4.93 -3.37
N PRO A 216 3.27 5.27 -3.29
CA PRO A 216 2.74 6.56 -3.76
C PRO A 216 2.94 7.70 -2.73
N ILE A 217 4.16 7.88 -2.19
CA ILE A 217 4.48 8.89 -1.15
C ILE A 217 4.21 10.34 -1.61
N TRP A 218 4.17 10.56 -2.91
CA TRP A 218 3.88 11.84 -3.54
C TRP A 218 2.42 12.28 -3.44
N LEU A 219 1.51 11.35 -3.12
CA LEU A 219 0.06 11.55 -3.25
C LEU A 219 -0.47 12.70 -2.40
N PHE A 220 0.08 12.86 -1.19
CA PHE A 220 -0.31 13.92 -0.26
C PHE A 220 0.62 15.14 -0.30
N ASP A 221 1.46 15.27 -1.31
CA ASP A 221 2.27 16.47 -1.49
C ASP A 221 1.37 17.68 -1.75
N ALA A 222 1.68 18.79 -1.08
CA ALA A 222 0.93 20.02 -1.25
C ALA A 222 1.07 20.53 -2.70
N PRO A 223 -0.02 20.92 -3.35
CA PRO A 223 0.01 21.44 -4.71
C PRO A 223 0.94 22.65 -4.85
N GLY A 224 1.66 22.74 -5.99
CA GLY A 224 2.52 23.88 -6.29
C GLY A 224 3.68 24.08 -5.31
N GLY A 225 4.08 23.06 -4.55
CA GLY A 225 5.17 23.14 -3.59
C GLY A 225 4.86 23.92 -2.30
N ALA A 226 3.58 24.12 -1.98
CA ALA A 226 3.16 24.74 -0.73
C ALA A 226 3.70 23.98 0.49
N LYS A 227 3.89 24.69 1.61
CA LYS A 227 4.34 24.06 2.87
C LYS A 227 3.21 23.20 3.44
N PRO A 228 3.46 21.91 3.76
CA PRO A 228 2.45 21.07 4.37
C PRO A 228 2.16 21.51 5.82
N GLN A 229 0.90 21.34 6.25
CA GLN A 229 0.48 21.64 7.63
C GLN A 229 1.01 20.61 8.63
N PHE A 230 1.07 19.35 8.23
CA PHE A 230 1.56 18.23 9.01
C PHE A 230 2.38 17.30 8.11
N PRO A 231 3.21 16.40 8.68
CA PRO A 231 4.05 15.53 7.88
C PRO A 231 3.25 14.49 7.11
N THR A 232 3.82 14.02 6.01
CA THR A 232 3.45 12.75 5.38
C THR A 232 4.55 11.75 5.67
N PHE A 233 4.24 10.63 6.31
CA PHE A 233 5.16 9.52 6.55
C PHE A 233 4.90 8.39 5.58
N GLY A 234 5.95 7.95 4.91
CA GLY A 234 5.91 6.76 4.07
C GLY A 234 6.54 5.57 4.78
N MET A 235 5.93 4.40 4.67
CA MET A 235 6.46 3.14 5.15
C MET A 235 6.93 2.31 3.96
N LEU A 236 8.24 2.07 3.88
CA LEU A 236 8.92 1.42 2.75
C LEU A 236 9.56 0.11 3.23
N LEU A 237 9.25 -0.98 2.53
CA LEU A 237 9.80 -2.31 2.81
C LEU A 237 11.18 -2.46 2.15
N VAL A 238 12.22 -2.71 2.94
CA VAL A 238 13.60 -2.81 2.44
C VAL A 238 14.17 -4.21 2.65
N ALA A 239 14.76 -4.77 1.60
CA ALA A 239 15.42 -6.07 1.67
C ALA A 239 16.71 -6.00 2.49
N PRO A 240 17.20 -7.13 3.06
CA PRO A 240 18.48 -7.18 3.75
C PRO A 240 19.62 -6.65 2.88
N GLY A 241 20.49 -5.82 3.46
CA GLY A 241 21.62 -5.21 2.74
C GLY A 241 21.27 -3.95 1.91
N GLN A 242 20.01 -3.58 1.78
CA GLN A 242 19.58 -2.32 1.17
C GLN A 242 19.53 -1.21 2.23
N GLN A 243 20.64 -0.54 2.47
CA GLN A 243 20.72 0.53 3.48
C GLN A 243 20.51 1.94 2.92
N ALA A 244 20.34 2.10 1.62
CA ALA A 244 20.13 3.42 1.01
C ALA A 244 19.19 3.33 -0.19
N PRO A 245 18.31 4.32 -0.39
CA PRO A 245 17.29 4.31 -1.45
C PRO A 245 17.83 4.67 -2.83
N LEU A 246 19.12 4.87 -2.96
CA LEU A 246 19.74 5.30 -4.19
C LEU A 246 20.18 4.08 -5.00
N LEU A 247 19.31 3.62 -5.90
CA LEU A 247 19.48 2.56 -6.88
C LEU A 247 19.53 1.14 -6.30
N PRO A 248 18.65 0.25 -6.73
CA PRO A 248 18.71 -1.14 -6.35
C PRO A 248 19.98 -1.78 -6.95
N LYS A 249 21.06 -1.82 -6.19
CA LYS A 249 22.11 -2.79 -6.47
C LYS A 249 21.67 -4.09 -5.82
N PRO A 250 21.65 -5.21 -6.56
CA PRO A 250 21.48 -6.51 -5.94
C PRO A 250 22.49 -6.62 -4.80
N ALA A 251 22.08 -7.17 -3.65
CA ALA A 251 23.04 -7.53 -2.62
C ALA A 251 24.11 -8.44 -3.26
N PRO A 252 25.38 -8.33 -2.88
CA PRO A 252 26.45 -9.16 -3.45
C PRO A 252 26.17 -10.66 -3.39
N ASP A 253 25.34 -11.09 -2.42
CA ASP A 253 24.94 -12.47 -2.18
C ASP A 253 23.45 -12.73 -2.51
N ALA A 254 22.79 -11.86 -3.28
CA ALA A 254 21.41 -12.07 -3.69
C ALA A 254 21.34 -13.35 -4.56
N GLN A 255 20.58 -14.34 -4.10
CA GLN A 255 20.23 -15.45 -4.94
C GLN A 255 19.41 -14.93 -6.12
N LEU A 256 19.92 -15.09 -7.32
CA LEU A 256 19.18 -14.76 -8.52
C LEU A 256 17.93 -15.66 -8.61
N PRO A 257 16.77 -15.11 -9.00
CA PRO A 257 15.57 -15.91 -9.15
C PRO A 257 15.81 -16.99 -10.21
N GLU A 258 15.48 -18.24 -9.89
CA GLU A 258 15.48 -19.32 -10.88
C GLU A 258 14.27 -19.15 -11.81
N VAL A 259 14.54 -18.97 -13.09
CA VAL A 259 13.51 -18.88 -14.14
C VAL A 259 13.42 -20.25 -14.80
N GLY A 260 12.67 -21.17 -14.20
CA GLY A 260 12.53 -22.55 -14.66
C GLY A 260 11.33 -22.80 -15.58
N SER A 261 10.34 -21.92 -15.57
CA SER A 261 9.11 -22.04 -16.37
C SER A 261 8.63 -20.65 -16.86
N ASP A 262 7.71 -20.66 -17.83
CA ASP A 262 7.07 -19.42 -18.32
C ASP A 262 6.34 -18.68 -17.19
N ILE A 263 5.76 -19.40 -16.24
CA ILE A 263 5.10 -18.83 -15.06
C ILE A 263 6.13 -18.17 -14.14
N ASP A 264 7.28 -18.79 -13.91
CA ASP A 264 8.35 -18.20 -13.10
C ASP A 264 8.92 -16.94 -13.77
N PHE A 265 9.06 -16.96 -15.08
CA PHE A 265 9.47 -15.78 -15.86
C PHE A 265 8.48 -14.61 -15.69
N LEU A 266 7.18 -14.87 -15.80
CA LEU A 266 6.16 -13.84 -15.58
C LEU A 266 6.13 -13.31 -14.13
N LYS A 267 6.30 -14.19 -13.14
CA LYS A 267 6.42 -13.77 -11.72
C LYS A 267 7.60 -12.85 -11.51
N VAL A 268 8.77 -13.17 -12.05
CA VAL A 268 9.97 -12.34 -11.94
C VAL A 268 9.76 -10.98 -12.61
N ILE A 269 9.08 -10.92 -13.76
CA ILE A 269 8.74 -9.64 -14.39
C ILE A 269 7.85 -8.80 -13.46
N VAL A 270 6.78 -9.36 -12.93
CA VAL A 270 5.85 -8.64 -12.04
C VAL A 270 6.56 -8.15 -10.77
N GLU A 271 7.36 -9.01 -10.14
CA GLU A 271 8.16 -8.64 -8.95
C GLU A 271 9.16 -7.53 -9.28
N THR A 272 9.85 -7.64 -10.43
CA THR A 272 10.79 -6.59 -10.89
C THR A 272 10.09 -5.25 -11.11
N MET A 273 8.91 -5.26 -11.74
CA MET A 273 8.13 -4.03 -11.96
C MET A 273 7.68 -3.40 -10.65
N ALA A 274 7.13 -4.21 -9.73
CA ALA A 274 6.68 -3.75 -8.42
C ALA A 274 7.84 -3.18 -7.56
N GLU A 275 9.04 -3.76 -7.66
CA GLU A 275 10.20 -3.29 -6.89
C GLU A 275 10.93 -2.11 -7.53
N ALA A 276 10.95 -2.01 -8.85
CA ALA A 276 11.77 -1.02 -9.54
C ALA A 276 11.11 0.35 -9.70
N HIS A 277 9.78 0.38 -9.90
CA HIS A 277 9.11 1.57 -10.44
C HIS A 277 9.20 2.80 -9.52
N ASP A 278 8.97 2.66 -8.24
CA ASP A 278 9.00 3.81 -7.31
C ASP A 278 10.38 4.10 -6.73
N ARG A 279 11.30 3.14 -6.74
CA ARG A 279 12.67 3.33 -6.21
C ARG A 279 13.49 4.29 -7.06
N PHE A 280 13.25 4.38 -8.37
CA PHE A 280 13.89 5.36 -9.24
C PHE A 280 13.48 6.80 -8.96
N TYR A 281 12.39 7.01 -8.23
CA TYR A 281 11.79 8.31 -8.00
C TYR A 281 11.81 8.77 -6.55
N VAL A 282 12.44 8.03 -5.63
CA VAL A 282 12.58 8.47 -4.25
C VAL A 282 13.66 9.55 -4.15
N GLU A 283 13.24 10.78 -4.35
CA GLU A 283 14.07 11.96 -4.13
C GLU A 283 14.50 12.05 -2.64
N GLN A 284 15.57 12.79 -2.36
CA GLN A 284 16.05 12.99 -0.98
C GLN A 284 14.97 13.52 -0.03
N ALA A 285 14.08 14.38 -0.53
CA ALA A 285 12.95 14.91 0.23
C ALA A 285 11.95 13.81 0.64
N ASN A 286 11.69 12.85 -0.24
CA ASN A 286 10.80 11.73 0.04
C ASN A 286 11.43 10.74 1.00
N TYR A 287 12.72 10.47 0.82
CA TYR A 287 13.45 9.59 1.73
C TYR A 287 13.52 10.14 3.15
N ALA A 288 13.70 11.44 3.32
CA ALA A 288 13.77 12.08 4.64
C ALA A 288 12.49 11.93 5.47
N ARG A 289 11.36 11.59 4.85
CA ARG A 289 10.05 11.32 5.48
C ARG A 289 9.60 9.86 5.36
N THR A 290 10.53 8.96 5.04
CA THR A 290 10.29 7.53 4.84
C THR A 290 10.83 6.74 6.02
N ILE A 291 10.03 5.81 6.53
CA ILE A 291 10.38 4.80 7.52
C ILE A 291 10.79 3.53 6.77
N PRO A 292 12.10 3.21 6.68
CA PRO A 292 12.57 2.02 6.00
C PRO A 292 12.43 0.80 6.92
N ILE A 293 11.60 -0.17 6.54
CA ILE A 293 11.26 -1.34 7.33
C ILE A 293 12.01 -2.57 6.80
N PRO A 294 12.94 -3.17 7.56
CA PRO A 294 13.64 -4.37 7.14
C PRO A 294 12.70 -5.56 7.00
N THR A 295 12.73 -6.25 5.85
CA THR A 295 11.86 -7.39 5.54
C THR A 295 12.39 -8.74 6.00
N LEU A 296 13.56 -8.78 6.64
CA LEU A 296 14.21 -9.97 7.23
C LEU A 296 14.38 -11.16 6.27
N GLY A 297 14.40 -10.89 4.97
CA GLY A 297 14.52 -11.91 3.93
C GLY A 297 13.21 -12.62 3.54
N VAL A 298 12.08 -12.24 4.12
CA VAL A 298 10.76 -12.76 3.76
C VAL A 298 10.39 -12.29 2.35
N LYS A 299 9.85 -13.20 1.52
CA LYS A 299 9.43 -12.92 0.15
C LYS A 299 7.98 -12.39 0.10
N THR A 300 7.66 -11.62 -0.93
CA THR A 300 6.32 -11.05 -1.15
C THR A 300 5.20 -12.10 -1.18
N THR A 301 5.49 -13.26 -1.76
CA THR A 301 4.53 -14.36 -1.97
C THR A 301 4.77 -15.56 -1.06
N GLN A 302 5.45 -15.36 0.07
CA GLN A 302 5.70 -16.43 1.06
C GLN A 302 4.50 -16.57 2.01
N PHE A 303 3.40 -17.15 1.52
CA PHE A 303 2.17 -17.29 2.29
C PHE A 303 2.23 -18.33 3.40
N ASP A 304 3.21 -19.23 3.37
CA ASP A 304 3.51 -20.24 4.40
C ASP A 304 4.37 -19.69 5.56
N ILE A 305 4.31 -18.37 5.79
CA ILE A 305 5.06 -17.70 6.86
C ILE A 305 4.66 -18.22 8.25
N SER A 306 5.66 -18.53 9.09
CA SER A 306 5.40 -18.98 10.46
C SER A 306 4.94 -17.82 11.37
N PRO A 307 4.23 -18.13 12.48
CA PRO A 307 3.86 -17.12 13.48
C PRO A 307 5.06 -16.34 14.02
N GLU A 308 6.21 -17.01 14.23
CA GLU A 308 7.44 -16.39 14.72
C GLU A 308 8.02 -15.43 13.70
N GLN A 309 8.01 -15.78 12.41
CA GLN A 309 8.45 -14.89 11.34
C GLN A 309 7.49 -13.69 11.18
N SER A 310 6.18 -13.92 11.33
CA SER A 310 5.17 -12.86 11.31
C SER A 310 5.39 -11.87 12.44
N GLN A 311 5.64 -12.36 13.66
CA GLN A 311 5.96 -11.53 14.81
C GLN A 311 7.26 -10.75 14.59
N ALA A 312 8.31 -11.40 14.08
CA ALA A 312 9.58 -10.74 13.80
C ALA A 312 9.45 -9.62 12.77
N LEU A 313 8.66 -9.81 11.70
CA LEU A 313 8.36 -8.75 10.72
C LEU A 313 7.61 -7.58 11.36
N PHE A 314 6.62 -7.87 12.19
CA PHE A 314 5.87 -6.84 12.92
C PHE A 314 6.80 -6.03 13.82
N ASP A 315 7.63 -6.71 14.61
CA ASP A 315 8.59 -6.07 15.53
C ASP A 315 9.64 -5.26 14.77
N SER A 316 10.07 -5.73 13.59
CA SER A 316 10.97 -4.99 12.69
C SER A 316 10.36 -3.66 12.26
N GLY A 317 9.08 -3.66 11.88
CA GLY A 317 8.35 -2.44 11.51
C GLY A 317 8.22 -1.47 12.69
N LYS A 318 7.85 -1.99 13.87
CA LYS A 318 7.73 -1.21 15.10
C LYS A 318 9.07 -0.56 15.48
N ALA A 319 10.16 -1.31 15.45
CA ALA A 319 11.51 -0.80 15.74
C ALA A 319 11.97 0.24 14.73
N ALA A 320 11.70 0.03 13.43
CA ALA A 320 12.05 1.00 12.39
C ALA A 320 11.33 2.34 12.59
N ALA A 321 10.04 2.30 12.91
CA ALA A 321 9.27 3.51 13.20
C ALA A 321 9.76 4.22 14.47
N ALA A 322 10.09 3.48 15.52
CA ALA A 322 10.65 4.06 16.74
C ALA A 322 11.95 4.80 16.46
N GLN A 323 12.90 4.16 15.75
CA GLN A 323 14.18 4.76 15.40
C GLN A 323 14.00 6.02 14.55
N PHE A 324 13.10 5.99 13.58
CA PHE A 324 12.80 7.14 12.73
C PHE A 324 12.25 8.31 13.55
N LEU A 325 11.23 8.06 14.39
CA LEU A 325 10.55 9.08 15.17
C LEU A 325 11.42 9.72 16.26
N ASP A 326 12.41 8.99 16.78
CA ASP A 326 13.38 9.52 17.76
C ASP A 326 14.24 10.66 17.21
N THR A 327 14.39 10.74 15.87
CA THR A 327 15.21 11.76 15.20
C THR A 327 14.40 12.70 14.30
N TRP A 328 13.09 12.46 14.16
CA TRP A 328 12.25 13.23 13.26
C TRP A 328 12.00 14.64 13.77
N ASP A 329 12.25 15.62 12.90
CA ASP A 329 11.92 17.03 13.12
C ASP A 329 11.21 17.61 11.89
N PHE A 330 9.92 17.89 12.05
CA PHE A 330 9.09 18.39 10.96
C PHE A 330 9.50 19.79 10.50
N GLN A 331 9.96 20.66 11.43
CA GLN A 331 10.39 22.01 11.06
C GLN A 331 11.69 21.96 10.27
N ALA A 332 12.66 21.17 10.72
CA ALA A 332 13.91 20.94 10.00
C ALA A 332 13.67 20.35 8.59
N TYR A 333 12.70 19.41 8.46
CA TYR A 333 12.29 18.89 7.18
C TYR A 333 11.74 19.98 6.24
N LYS A 334 10.81 20.83 6.73
CA LYS A 334 10.25 21.92 5.93
C LYS A 334 11.32 22.91 5.49
N ASP A 335 12.22 23.30 6.39
CA ASP A 335 13.26 24.28 6.11
C ASP A 335 14.28 23.75 5.09
N LYS A 336 14.52 22.46 5.06
CA LYS A 336 15.45 21.83 4.12
C LYS A 336 14.82 21.53 2.76
N PHE A 337 13.59 21.04 2.72
CA PHE A 337 13.01 20.42 1.52
C PHE A 337 11.74 21.12 0.99
N ARG A 338 11.18 22.11 1.72
CA ARG A 338 9.94 22.80 1.33
C ARG A 338 10.16 24.31 1.29
N THR A 339 11.25 24.75 0.66
CA THR A 339 11.71 26.15 0.62
C THR A 339 11.25 26.94 -0.59
N GLY A 340 10.61 26.33 -1.59
CA GLY A 340 10.21 27.02 -2.82
C GLY A 340 9.26 26.20 -3.70
N ALA A 341 8.75 26.85 -4.74
CA ALA A 341 7.77 26.33 -5.68
C ALA A 341 8.40 25.33 -6.69
N SER A 342 8.94 24.21 -6.21
CA SER A 342 9.21 23.09 -7.13
C SER A 342 7.90 22.32 -7.33
N PRO A 343 7.49 22.04 -8.59
CA PRO A 343 6.31 21.23 -8.84
C PRO A 343 6.49 19.88 -8.15
N SER A 344 5.49 19.45 -7.39
CA SER A 344 5.50 18.12 -6.80
C SER A 344 5.31 17.06 -7.89
N ARG A 345 5.77 15.83 -7.64
CA ARG A 345 5.47 14.70 -8.53
C ARG A 345 3.96 14.53 -8.73
N ARG A 346 3.16 14.84 -7.71
CA ARG A 346 1.71 14.90 -7.80
C ARG A 346 1.24 15.81 -8.95
N ASP A 347 1.75 17.03 -9.04
CA ASP A 347 1.39 17.98 -10.09
C ASP A 347 1.70 17.45 -11.51
N THR A 348 2.68 16.55 -11.62
CA THR A 348 3.09 15.95 -12.90
C THR A 348 2.23 14.72 -13.23
N VAL A 349 1.90 13.89 -12.24
CA VAL A 349 1.14 12.64 -12.43
C VAL A 349 -0.34 12.95 -12.64
N VAL A 350 -0.93 13.79 -11.80
CA VAL A 350 -2.36 14.13 -11.85
C VAL A 350 -2.72 14.97 -13.08
N LYS A 351 -1.80 15.77 -13.61
CA LYS A 351 -2.04 16.55 -14.87
C LYS A 351 -2.05 15.72 -16.15
N ARG A 352 -1.72 14.44 -16.09
CA ARG A 352 -1.70 13.53 -17.27
C ARG A 352 -2.94 12.62 -17.35
N SER A 353 -3.85 12.68 -16.39
CA SER A 353 -5.09 11.89 -16.36
C SER A 353 -6.31 12.72 -16.84
#